data_aeb5b9f80863bfee7fa76903bb87899f
#
_entry.id   aeb5b9f80863bfee7fa76903bb87899f
#
_cell.length_a   1.000
_cell.length_b   1.000
_cell.length_c   1.000
_cell.angle_alpha   90.00
_cell.angle_beta   90.00
_cell.angle_gamma   90.00
#
_symmetry.space_group_name_H-M   'P 1'
#
loop_
_entity.id
_entity.type
_entity.pdbx_description
1 polymer ?
#
loop_
_entity_poly.entity_id
_entity_poly.type
_entity_poly.pdbx_seq_one_letter_code
_entity_poly.pdbx_strand_id
1 'polypeptide(L)'
;MLYEGECNSVMDSLTEQVDMIFADPPYFLSNQKKTTAFGKQKIRDKGEWDRVLPWKEINAFNKTWLTRCRNLLKENGTIWVCGTYHNIYSVEQCLIESGFKILNIVVWQKLDPPPTLYGGRLNFSAEYIVWARKNDNVTHCFNYDLLKQLNGGVEMPDVWKFARPGFWERSCGKHPTQKPLRLLYRIIQTCTKEGFTILDPFAGSCTTGIAANLMGRRFIGIDMNKDYLDYGIRRKIEILDPVKADKILSKMSENPEEVTVMVNHVNLDLRKKIIDTGICYLRAGDSKGSLCVTPGFERVQYVLLHTNGEDCQLFRLKNKGTFQIWTKETLEKYGFTQCCPKRFIGTMNMRLL
;
A
#
# COMPACT_ATOMS: atom_id res chain seq x y z
N MET A 1 0.40 6.76 23.36
CA MET A 1 -0.38 7.85 24.01
C MET A 1 -1.26 8.50 22.96
N LEU A 2 -2.46 8.97 23.32
CA LEU A 2 -3.35 9.72 22.43
C LEU A 2 -3.73 11.02 23.12
N TYR A 3 -3.72 12.10 22.36
CA TYR A 3 -4.04 13.45 22.80
C TYR A 3 -5.18 14.02 21.97
N GLU A 4 -6.26 14.45 22.63
CA GLU A 4 -7.33 15.22 22.01
C GLU A 4 -6.94 16.70 22.02
N GLY A 5 -6.88 17.34 20.85
CA GLY A 5 -6.55 18.75 20.75
C GLY A 5 -6.04 19.18 19.39
N GLU A 6 -5.84 20.48 19.25
CA GLU A 6 -5.20 21.06 18.08
C GLU A 6 -3.70 20.68 18.04
N CYS A 7 -3.22 20.23 16.87
CA CYS A 7 -1.91 19.59 16.75
C CYS A 7 -0.75 20.48 17.22
N ASN A 8 -0.78 21.78 16.90
CA ASN A 8 0.31 22.70 17.30
C ASN A 8 0.35 22.90 18.81
N SER A 9 -0.80 23.11 19.43
CA SER A 9 -0.92 23.31 20.88
C SER A 9 -0.46 22.09 21.66
N VAL A 10 -0.85 20.89 21.19
CA VAL A 10 -0.41 19.64 21.82
C VAL A 10 1.09 19.42 21.60
N MET A 11 1.61 19.59 20.38
CA MET A 11 3.04 19.44 20.10
C MET A 11 3.92 20.39 20.92
N ASP A 12 3.46 21.62 21.19
CA ASP A 12 4.16 22.59 22.04
C ASP A 12 4.25 22.12 23.51
N SER A 13 3.37 21.24 23.96
CA SER A 13 3.38 20.65 25.30
C SER A 13 4.23 19.36 25.42
N LEU A 14 4.63 18.76 24.29
CA LEU A 14 5.41 17.52 24.29
C LEU A 14 6.90 17.81 24.55
N THR A 15 7.47 17.06 25.48
CA THR A 15 8.90 17.15 25.83
C THR A 15 9.71 15.96 25.28
N GLU A 16 9.04 14.86 24.93
CA GLU A 16 9.71 13.65 24.40
C GLU A 16 10.04 13.85 22.92
N GLN A 17 11.33 13.64 22.58
CA GLN A 17 11.74 13.56 21.18
C GLN A 17 11.36 12.22 20.55
N VAL A 18 10.96 12.25 19.28
CA VAL A 18 10.50 11.08 18.54
C VAL A 18 11.47 10.68 17.42
N ASP A 19 11.46 9.40 17.07
CA ASP A 19 12.33 8.84 16.04
C ASP A 19 11.78 9.06 14.64
N MET A 20 10.47 9.06 14.51
CA MET A 20 9.78 9.20 13.23
C MET A 20 8.49 9.97 13.40
N ILE A 21 8.14 10.77 12.40
CA ILE A 21 6.82 11.39 12.26
C ILE A 21 6.18 10.91 10.97
N PHE A 22 4.91 10.50 11.07
CA PHE A 22 4.02 10.34 9.92
C PHE A 22 2.91 11.38 10.04
N ALA A 23 2.58 12.05 8.94
CA ALA A 23 1.53 13.06 8.93
C ALA A 23 0.65 12.92 7.68
N ASP A 24 -0.66 12.94 7.90
CA ASP A 24 -1.69 13.04 6.85
C ASP A 24 -2.52 14.32 7.07
N PRO A 25 -1.92 15.51 6.79
CA PRO A 25 -2.54 16.80 7.09
C PRO A 25 -3.80 17.03 6.25
N PRO A 26 -4.64 18.00 6.58
CA PRO A 26 -5.74 18.43 5.74
C PRO A 26 -5.29 18.78 4.32
N TYR A 27 -6.07 18.33 3.32
CA TYR A 27 -5.77 18.61 1.90
C TYR A 27 -6.51 19.84 1.38
N PHE A 28 -7.37 20.43 2.21
CA PHE A 28 -8.16 21.63 1.92
C PHE A 28 -9.04 21.50 0.66
N LEU A 29 -9.71 20.35 0.53
CA LEU A 29 -10.50 20.00 -0.66
C LEU A 29 -12.01 20.10 -0.47
N SER A 30 -12.48 20.26 0.76
CA SER A 30 -13.91 20.35 1.08
C SER A 30 -14.44 21.71 0.70
N ASN A 31 -15.21 21.72 -0.40
CA ASN A 31 -16.03 22.85 -0.78
C ASN A 31 -17.49 22.40 -0.67
N GLN A 32 -18.30 23.04 0.08
CA GLN A 32 -19.72 22.73 0.32
C GLN A 32 -20.57 22.61 -0.98
N LYS A 33 -19.92 22.45 -2.15
CA LYS A 33 -20.60 22.27 -3.44
C LYS A 33 -21.31 20.92 -3.50
N LYS A 34 -22.61 20.99 -3.66
CA LYS A 34 -23.45 19.82 -3.93
C LYS A 34 -23.07 19.23 -5.29
N THR A 35 -22.68 17.97 -5.31
CA THR A 35 -22.45 17.23 -6.55
C THR A 35 -23.55 16.21 -6.72
N THR A 36 -24.18 16.18 -7.90
CA THR A 36 -25.20 15.17 -8.23
C THR A 36 -24.52 14.00 -8.90
N ALA A 37 -24.57 12.82 -8.28
CA ALA A 37 -24.08 11.58 -8.87
C ALA A 37 -25.20 10.54 -8.81
N PHE A 38 -25.51 9.90 -9.94
CA PHE A 38 -26.59 8.90 -10.05
C PHE A 38 -27.94 9.38 -9.49
N GLY A 39 -28.33 10.63 -9.79
CA GLY A 39 -29.58 11.21 -9.32
C GLY A 39 -29.65 11.58 -7.83
N LYS A 40 -28.59 11.35 -7.07
CA LYS A 40 -28.50 11.71 -5.65
C LYS A 40 -27.51 12.86 -5.44
N GLN A 41 -27.94 13.91 -4.75
CA GLN A 41 -27.05 14.99 -4.30
C GLN A 41 -26.14 14.47 -3.20
N LYS A 42 -24.82 14.50 -3.40
CA LYS A 42 -23.82 14.27 -2.37
C LYS A 42 -23.03 15.54 -2.12
N ILE A 43 -22.99 15.96 -0.87
CA ILE A 43 -22.09 17.02 -0.42
C ILE A 43 -20.74 16.34 -0.15
N ARG A 44 -19.67 16.81 -0.77
CA ARG A 44 -18.30 16.40 -0.44
C ARG A 44 -17.78 17.30 0.68
N ASP A 45 -18.38 17.15 1.84
CA ASP A 45 -17.94 17.81 3.06
C ASP A 45 -17.30 16.76 3.97
N LYS A 46 -16.04 16.94 4.28
CA LYS A 46 -15.30 16.10 5.23
C LYS A 46 -15.21 16.77 6.60
N GLY A 47 -15.81 17.95 6.74
CA GLY A 47 -15.77 18.78 7.93
C GLY A 47 -14.99 20.08 7.76
N GLU A 48 -15.10 20.98 8.70
CA GLU A 48 -14.48 22.30 8.73
C GLU A 48 -12.95 22.24 8.57
N TRP A 49 -12.31 21.18 9.07
CA TRP A 49 -10.86 20.97 9.03
C TRP A 49 -10.28 20.79 7.61
N ASP A 50 -11.08 20.39 6.62
CA ASP A 50 -10.63 20.17 5.22
C ASP A 50 -11.16 21.28 4.28
N ARG A 51 -11.62 22.41 4.81
CA ARG A 51 -12.17 23.53 4.04
C ARG A 51 -11.12 24.12 3.11
N VAL A 52 -11.53 24.47 1.89
CA VAL A 52 -10.65 25.12 0.91
C VAL A 52 -10.15 26.47 1.46
N LEU A 53 -8.85 26.62 1.48
CA LEU A 53 -8.15 27.85 1.90
C LEU A 53 -7.35 28.46 0.74
N PRO A 54 -7.07 29.77 0.78
CA PRO A 54 -6.09 30.40 -0.12
C PRO A 54 -4.70 29.78 0.06
N TRP A 55 -3.95 29.69 -1.03
CA TRP A 55 -2.62 29.07 -1.06
C TRP A 55 -1.66 29.62 0.02
N LYS A 56 -1.70 30.92 0.25
CA LYS A 56 -0.90 31.58 1.29
C LYS A 56 -1.21 31.04 2.71
N GLU A 57 -2.48 30.79 2.99
CA GLU A 57 -2.91 30.24 4.28
C GLU A 57 -2.53 28.77 4.43
N ILE A 58 -2.63 27.99 3.34
CA ILE A 58 -2.14 26.59 3.30
C ILE A 58 -0.65 26.54 3.62
N ASN A 59 0.15 27.42 3.00
CA ASN A 59 1.59 27.50 3.27
C ASN A 59 1.89 27.89 4.72
N ALA A 60 1.20 28.89 5.25
CA ALA A 60 1.36 29.30 6.63
C ALA A 60 1.03 28.16 7.62
N PHE A 61 -0.08 27.46 7.37
CA PHE A 61 -0.47 26.29 8.16
C PHE A 61 0.63 25.21 8.10
N ASN A 62 1.05 24.81 6.89
CA ASN A 62 2.06 23.77 6.72
C ASN A 62 3.39 24.15 7.38
N LYS A 63 3.85 25.37 7.24
CA LYS A 63 5.09 25.85 7.87
C LYS A 63 5.01 25.76 9.39
N THR A 64 3.86 26.11 9.96
CA THR A 64 3.65 26.16 11.42
C THR A 64 3.79 24.79 12.06
N TRP A 65 3.09 23.77 11.60
CA TRP A 65 3.14 22.43 12.19
C TRP A 65 4.43 21.69 11.82
N LEU A 66 4.98 21.88 10.61
CA LEU A 66 6.25 21.27 10.19
C LEU A 66 7.43 21.76 11.03
N THR A 67 7.46 23.03 11.39
CA THR A 67 8.48 23.57 12.30
C THR A 67 8.44 22.88 13.67
N ARG A 68 7.26 22.64 14.22
CA ARG A 68 7.10 21.90 15.48
C ARG A 68 7.49 20.45 15.36
N CYS A 69 7.10 19.80 14.27
CA CYS A 69 7.57 18.44 13.97
C CYS A 69 9.10 18.35 13.96
N ARG A 70 9.76 19.33 13.34
CA ARG A 70 11.23 19.36 13.31
C ARG A 70 11.85 19.45 14.70
N ASN A 71 11.27 20.25 15.58
CA ASN A 71 11.75 20.40 16.96
C ASN A 71 11.59 19.11 17.78
N LEU A 72 10.51 18.37 17.57
CA LEU A 72 10.24 17.11 18.25
C LEU A 72 11.03 15.92 17.69
N LEU A 73 11.53 16.01 16.46
CA LEU A 73 12.34 14.93 15.88
C LEU A 73 13.73 14.87 16.51
N LYS A 74 14.22 13.68 16.80
CA LYS A 74 15.64 13.41 17.07
C LYS A 74 16.50 13.82 15.88
N GLU A 75 17.79 14.04 16.08
CA GLU A 75 18.71 14.47 15.01
C GLU A 75 18.78 13.47 13.83
N ASN A 76 18.66 12.18 14.11
CA ASN A 76 18.59 11.12 13.10
C ASN A 76 17.14 10.76 12.68
N GLY A 77 16.16 11.55 13.11
CA GLY A 77 14.75 11.29 12.84
C GLY A 77 14.32 11.63 11.43
N THR A 78 13.23 10.99 10.99
CA THR A 78 12.64 11.19 9.67
C THR A 78 11.17 11.54 9.75
N ILE A 79 10.67 12.23 8.72
CA ILE A 79 9.26 12.59 8.58
C ILE A 79 8.72 12.10 7.24
N TRP A 80 7.48 11.63 7.27
CA TRP A 80 6.70 11.20 6.10
C TRP A 80 5.41 11.99 6.06
N VAL A 81 5.17 12.72 4.98
CA VAL A 81 4.00 13.58 4.84
C VAL A 81 3.20 13.20 3.61
N CYS A 82 1.95 12.79 3.83
CA CYS A 82 1.02 12.50 2.75
C CYS A 82 0.46 13.76 2.11
N GLY A 83 0.15 13.67 0.82
CA GLY A 83 -0.52 14.73 0.10
C GLY A 83 -1.03 14.28 -1.27
N THR A 84 -1.84 15.15 -1.85
CA THR A 84 -2.24 15.08 -3.25
C THR A 84 -1.63 16.26 -4.01
N TYR A 85 -1.81 16.32 -5.32
CA TYR A 85 -1.31 17.44 -6.11
C TYR A 85 -1.82 18.82 -5.64
N HIS A 86 -2.87 18.86 -4.80
CA HIS A 86 -3.41 20.12 -4.29
C HIS A 86 -2.57 20.77 -3.19
N ASN A 87 -1.85 19.96 -2.40
CA ASN A 87 -1.11 20.46 -1.22
C ASN A 87 0.35 19.99 -1.16
N ILE A 88 0.74 18.96 -1.94
CA ILE A 88 2.08 18.36 -1.84
C ILE A 88 3.21 19.35 -2.12
N TYR A 89 3.01 20.24 -3.07
CA TYR A 89 4.00 21.29 -3.39
C TYR A 89 4.23 22.28 -2.24
N SER A 90 3.15 22.65 -1.52
CA SER A 90 3.26 23.44 -0.30
C SER A 90 4.00 22.69 0.81
N VAL A 91 3.70 21.41 0.99
CA VAL A 91 4.37 20.56 1.98
C VAL A 91 5.86 20.46 1.69
N GLU A 92 6.25 20.16 0.45
CA GLU A 92 7.65 20.02 0.06
C GLU A 92 8.41 21.32 0.25
N GLN A 93 7.87 22.46 -0.23
CA GLN A 93 8.45 23.78 -0.04
C GLN A 93 8.66 24.08 1.45
N CYS A 94 7.64 23.86 2.28
CA CYS A 94 7.71 24.14 3.72
C CYS A 94 8.70 23.21 4.45
N LEU A 95 8.85 21.96 4.01
CA LEU A 95 9.87 21.05 4.54
C LEU A 95 11.28 21.60 4.27
N ILE A 96 11.57 21.99 3.01
CA ILE A 96 12.87 22.57 2.60
C ILE A 96 13.14 23.85 3.39
N GLU A 97 12.19 24.78 3.43
CA GLU A 97 12.31 26.05 4.16
C GLU A 97 12.49 25.84 5.69
N SER A 98 11.97 24.74 6.23
CA SER A 98 12.15 24.37 7.64
C SER A 98 13.48 23.62 7.89
N GLY A 99 14.32 23.42 6.87
CA GLY A 99 15.64 22.82 6.97
C GLY A 99 15.64 21.28 6.99
N PHE A 100 14.59 20.65 6.46
CA PHE A 100 14.61 19.21 6.19
C PHE A 100 15.34 18.91 4.88
N LYS A 101 15.96 17.73 4.82
CA LYS A 101 16.49 17.17 3.56
C LYS A 101 15.51 16.16 3.00
N ILE A 102 14.95 16.42 1.82
CA ILE A 102 14.11 15.48 1.11
C ILE A 102 14.94 14.27 0.68
N LEU A 103 14.43 13.07 0.92
CA LEU A 103 15.03 11.79 0.54
C LEU A 103 14.36 11.22 -0.70
N ASN A 104 13.03 11.05 -0.65
CA ASN A 104 12.23 10.55 -1.78
C ASN A 104 10.84 11.19 -1.79
N ILE A 105 10.20 11.16 -2.93
CA ILE A 105 8.75 11.32 -3.07
C ILE A 105 8.20 9.95 -3.47
N VAL A 106 7.57 9.28 -2.52
CA VAL A 106 6.95 7.97 -2.76
C VAL A 106 5.56 8.15 -3.35
N VAL A 107 5.25 7.42 -4.40
CA VAL A 107 3.94 7.42 -5.05
C VAL A 107 3.14 6.21 -4.56
N TRP A 108 2.07 6.45 -3.80
CA TRP A 108 1.10 5.42 -3.53
C TRP A 108 0.10 5.32 -4.69
N GLN A 109 0.26 4.31 -5.54
CA GLN A 109 -0.67 3.97 -6.59
C GLN A 109 -1.83 3.13 -6.00
N LYS A 110 -3.04 3.68 -6.07
CA LYS A 110 -4.25 2.98 -5.61
C LYS A 110 -4.66 1.94 -6.65
N LEU A 111 -4.89 0.71 -6.20
CA LEU A 111 -5.33 -0.39 -7.06
C LEU A 111 -6.79 -0.28 -7.47
N ASP A 112 -7.59 0.31 -6.60
CA ASP A 112 -9.04 0.49 -6.70
C ASP A 112 -9.42 1.98 -6.61
N PRO A 113 -8.88 2.88 -7.47
CA PRO A 113 -9.16 4.30 -7.37
C PRO A 113 -10.65 4.57 -7.60
N PRO A 114 -11.26 5.53 -6.89
CA PRO A 114 -12.65 5.88 -7.10
C PRO A 114 -12.83 6.43 -8.53
N PRO A 115 -13.90 6.07 -9.25
CA PRO A 115 -14.14 6.56 -10.60
C PRO A 115 -14.30 8.09 -10.63
N THR A 116 -13.87 8.72 -11.72
CA THR A 116 -14.17 10.14 -11.98
C THR A 116 -15.64 10.28 -12.35
N LEU A 117 -16.34 11.18 -11.67
CA LEU A 117 -17.77 11.43 -11.92
C LEU A 117 -18.01 12.28 -13.19
N TYR A 118 -16.99 12.98 -13.66
CA TYR A 118 -17.05 13.90 -14.80
C TYR A 118 -15.88 13.61 -15.73
N GLY A 119 -16.16 13.24 -16.96
CA GLY A 119 -15.22 12.79 -17.98
C GLY A 119 -14.17 13.80 -18.48
N GLY A 120 -13.87 14.86 -17.73
CA GLY A 120 -12.99 15.95 -18.17
C GLY A 120 -11.52 15.85 -17.72
N ARG A 121 -11.13 14.76 -17.03
CA ARG A 121 -9.77 14.58 -16.52
C ARG A 121 -9.45 13.12 -16.23
N LEU A 122 -8.16 12.81 -16.07
CA LEU A 122 -7.69 11.50 -15.68
C LEU A 122 -8.18 11.12 -14.26
N ASN A 123 -8.30 9.83 -13.99
CA ASN A 123 -8.67 9.30 -12.68
C ASN A 123 -7.53 9.52 -11.68
N PHE A 124 -7.86 9.97 -10.46
CA PHE A 124 -6.90 10.16 -9.38
C PHE A 124 -6.52 8.82 -8.73
N SER A 125 -5.58 8.14 -9.33
CA SER A 125 -5.07 6.85 -8.86
C SER A 125 -3.84 6.95 -7.97
N ALA A 126 -3.27 8.15 -7.78
CA ALA A 126 -2.07 8.35 -7.00
C ALA A 126 -2.27 9.33 -5.83
N GLU A 127 -1.59 9.06 -4.71
CA GLU A 127 -1.25 10.01 -3.67
C GLU A 127 0.27 10.04 -3.52
N TYR A 128 0.79 11.16 -3.04
CA TYR A 128 2.23 11.40 -2.89
C TYR A 128 2.60 11.41 -1.41
N ILE A 129 3.78 10.92 -1.09
CA ILE A 129 4.28 10.89 0.27
C ILE A 129 5.72 11.41 0.24
N VAL A 130 5.96 12.60 0.77
CA VAL A 130 7.30 13.15 0.88
C VAL A 130 7.98 12.52 2.07
N TRP A 131 9.15 11.90 1.84
CA TRP A 131 10.02 11.40 2.87
C TRP A 131 11.24 12.30 3.03
N ALA A 132 11.45 12.78 4.24
CA ALA A 132 12.54 13.69 4.54
C ALA A 132 13.23 13.34 5.87
N ARG A 133 14.50 13.75 6.03
CA ARG A 133 15.24 13.63 7.28
C ARG A 133 15.50 15.01 7.89
N LYS A 134 15.62 15.05 9.22
CA LYS A 134 15.83 16.28 9.98
C LYS A 134 17.18 16.92 9.68
N ASN A 135 18.26 16.12 9.68
CA ASN A 135 19.63 16.60 9.56
C ASN A 135 20.37 15.88 8.42
N ASP A 136 20.95 16.64 7.50
CA ASP A 136 21.66 16.07 6.36
C ASP A 136 22.99 15.42 6.73
N ASN A 137 23.58 15.83 7.86
CA ASN A 137 24.87 15.35 8.34
C ASN A 137 24.77 14.12 9.27
N VAL A 138 23.54 13.67 9.59
CA VAL A 138 23.32 12.55 10.51
C VAL A 138 22.61 11.41 9.78
N THR A 139 23.19 10.22 9.84
CA THR A 139 22.62 9.02 9.23
C THR A 139 21.30 8.65 9.91
N HIS A 140 20.22 8.59 9.13
CA HIS A 140 18.92 8.13 9.58
C HIS A 140 18.81 6.61 9.53
N CYS A 141 17.84 6.05 10.24
CA CYS A 141 17.52 4.62 10.14
C CYS A 141 16.92 4.30 8.76
N PHE A 142 17.50 3.32 8.07
CA PHE A 142 16.97 2.78 6.83
C PHE A 142 17.19 1.27 6.78
N ASN A 143 16.12 0.50 6.68
CA ASN A 143 16.16 -0.97 6.75
C ASN A 143 16.32 -1.57 5.33
N TYR A 144 17.45 -1.25 4.68
CA TYR A 144 17.72 -1.62 3.27
C TYR A 144 17.54 -3.11 2.98
N ASP A 145 18.18 -3.99 3.77
CA ASP A 145 18.14 -5.42 3.55
C ASP A 145 16.74 -6.01 3.72
N LEU A 146 15.98 -5.54 4.72
CA LEU A 146 14.60 -5.91 4.93
C LEU A 146 13.74 -5.52 3.72
N LEU A 147 13.87 -4.28 3.24
CA LEU A 147 13.09 -3.79 2.10
C LEU A 147 13.44 -4.56 0.82
N LYS A 148 14.71 -4.88 0.62
CA LYS A 148 15.18 -5.71 -0.49
C LYS A 148 14.59 -7.12 -0.42
N GLN A 149 14.55 -7.75 0.75
CA GLN A 149 13.90 -9.05 0.95
C GLN A 149 12.40 -8.99 0.65
N LEU A 150 11.69 -7.96 1.16
CA LEU A 150 10.28 -7.75 0.91
C LEU A 150 9.95 -7.51 -0.57
N ASN A 151 10.91 -7.02 -1.35
CA ASN A 151 10.79 -6.81 -2.80
C ASN A 151 11.44 -7.92 -3.64
N GLY A 152 11.52 -9.14 -3.11
CA GLY A 152 11.99 -10.30 -3.88
C GLY A 152 13.48 -10.30 -4.19
N GLY A 153 14.30 -9.63 -3.38
CA GLY A 153 15.76 -9.59 -3.50
C GLY A 153 16.30 -8.43 -4.34
N VAL A 154 15.41 -7.54 -4.81
CA VAL A 154 15.79 -6.31 -5.54
C VAL A 154 15.44 -5.06 -4.71
N GLU A 155 16.06 -3.93 -5.03
CA GLU A 155 15.79 -2.67 -4.33
C GLU A 155 14.31 -2.29 -4.34
N MET A 156 13.84 -1.72 -3.22
CA MET A 156 12.46 -1.27 -3.09
C MET A 156 12.26 0.02 -3.90
N PRO A 157 11.37 0.03 -4.91
CA PRO A 157 11.09 1.25 -5.68
C PRO A 157 10.27 2.25 -4.86
N ASP A 158 10.18 3.49 -5.33
CA ASP A 158 9.39 4.56 -4.75
C ASP A 158 7.93 4.61 -5.25
N VAL A 159 7.52 3.71 -6.12
CA VAL A 159 6.12 3.54 -6.53
C VAL A 159 5.54 2.29 -5.87
N TRP A 160 4.63 2.52 -4.92
CA TRP A 160 4.00 1.46 -4.14
C TRP A 160 2.54 1.27 -4.50
N LYS A 161 2.15 0.03 -4.70
CA LYS A 161 0.78 -0.33 -5.08
C LYS A 161 0.05 -0.92 -3.88
N PHE A 162 -0.97 -0.22 -3.40
CA PHE A 162 -1.84 -0.69 -2.33
C PHE A 162 -3.29 -0.34 -2.62
N ALA A 163 -4.20 -1.24 -2.27
CA ALA A 163 -5.63 -0.95 -2.26
C ALA A 163 -5.96 0.08 -1.16
N ARG A 164 -7.09 0.74 -1.32
CA ARG A 164 -7.66 1.57 -0.24
C ARG A 164 -8.04 0.69 0.97
N PRO A 165 -8.25 1.28 2.17
CA PRO A 165 -8.64 0.51 3.35
C PRO A 165 -9.84 -0.38 3.10
N GLY A 166 -9.69 -1.67 3.40
CA GLY A 166 -10.76 -2.65 3.30
C GLY A 166 -11.82 -2.48 4.40
N PHE A 167 -12.94 -3.21 4.27
CA PHE A 167 -14.00 -3.20 5.29
C PHE A 167 -13.49 -3.67 6.66
N TRP A 168 -12.57 -4.63 6.68
CA TRP A 168 -11.97 -5.17 7.90
C TRP A 168 -11.13 -4.14 8.68
N GLU A 169 -10.59 -3.14 8.00
CA GLU A 169 -9.84 -2.04 8.62
C GLU A 169 -10.76 -0.98 9.27
N ARG A 170 -12.06 -1.06 9.03
CA ARG A 170 -13.09 -0.12 9.45
C ARG A 170 -14.10 -0.73 10.42
N SER A 171 -13.79 -1.89 10.99
CA SER A 171 -14.65 -2.62 11.94
C SER A 171 -15.03 -1.77 13.16
N CYS A 172 -14.11 -0.95 13.66
CA CYS A 172 -14.31 -0.12 14.84
C CYS A 172 -14.85 1.28 14.57
N GLY A 173 -15.05 1.64 13.30
CA GLY A 173 -15.54 2.96 12.90
C GLY A 173 -14.98 3.38 11.54
N LYS A 174 -15.60 4.40 10.94
CA LYS A 174 -15.24 4.87 9.59
C LYS A 174 -14.68 6.29 9.66
N HIS A 175 -13.39 6.43 9.40
CA HIS A 175 -12.78 7.73 9.10
C HIS A 175 -12.86 8.00 7.58
N PRO A 176 -13.21 9.22 7.13
CA PRO A 176 -13.46 9.50 5.70
C PRO A 176 -12.21 9.35 4.82
N THR A 177 -11.03 9.62 5.36
CA THR A 177 -9.74 9.59 4.64
C THR A 177 -8.75 8.60 5.25
N GLN A 178 -9.23 7.55 5.94
CA GLN A 178 -8.35 6.55 6.53
C GLN A 178 -7.33 6.03 5.51
N LYS A 179 -6.05 5.99 5.90
CA LYS A 179 -4.99 5.37 5.11
C LYS A 179 -4.98 3.85 5.30
N PRO A 180 -4.60 3.06 4.28
CA PRO A 180 -4.53 1.60 4.42
C PRO A 180 -3.40 1.19 5.37
N LEU A 181 -3.69 0.20 6.21
CA LEU A 181 -2.74 -0.30 7.21
C LEU A 181 -1.44 -0.81 6.57
N ARG A 182 -1.53 -1.44 5.41
CA ARG A 182 -0.36 -1.94 4.64
C ARG A 182 0.62 -0.84 4.28
N LEU A 183 0.10 0.33 3.87
CA LEU A 183 0.93 1.49 3.52
C LEU A 183 1.70 1.98 4.74
N LEU A 184 1.00 2.19 5.87
CA LEU A 184 1.61 2.65 7.12
C LEU A 184 2.61 1.62 7.67
N TYR A 185 2.27 0.34 7.58
CA TYR A 185 3.15 -0.74 7.99
C TYR A 185 4.48 -0.71 7.20
N ARG A 186 4.43 -0.55 5.87
CA ARG A 186 5.63 -0.43 5.03
C ARG A 186 6.44 0.83 5.34
N ILE A 187 5.78 1.98 5.50
CA ILE A 187 6.46 3.23 5.89
C ILE A 187 7.24 3.03 7.19
N ILE A 188 6.61 2.47 8.21
CA ILE A 188 7.25 2.22 9.51
C ILE A 188 8.39 1.20 9.39
N GLN A 189 8.20 0.12 8.61
CA GLN A 189 9.26 -0.86 8.35
C GLN A 189 10.47 -0.22 7.67
N THR A 190 10.27 0.80 6.84
CA THR A 190 11.35 1.44 6.07
C THR A 190 12.40 2.08 6.96
N CYS A 191 11.99 2.78 8.01
CA CYS A 191 12.90 3.69 8.72
C CYS A 191 12.82 3.62 10.25
N THR A 192 12.30 2.53 10.82
CA THR A 192 12.22 2.40 12.29
C THR A 192 12.67 1.03 12.77
N LYS A 193 13.09 0.97 14.04
CA LYS A 193 13.40 -0.25 14.79
C LYS A 193 12.38 -0.43 15.93
N GLU A 194 12.32 -1.63 16.50
CA GLU A 194 11.54 -1.90 17.69
C GLU A 194 11.89 -0.92 18.81
N GLY A 195 10.91 -0.49 19.60
CA GLY A 195 11.07 0.49 20.66
C GLY A 195 11.12 1.95 20.20
N PHE A 196 11.25 2.26 18.90
CA PHE A 196 11.19 3.63 18.39
C PHE A 196 9.83 4.28 18.67
N THR A 197 9.86 5.60 18.88
CA THR A 197 8.65 6.41 19.10
C THR A 197 8.23 7.09 17.81
N ILE A 198 6.97 6.91 17.45
CA ILE A 198 6.34 7.48 16.24
C ILE A 198 5.30 8.48 16.66
N LEU A 199 5.34 9.69 16.10
CA LEU A 199 4.33 10.73 16.28
C LEU A 199 3.47 10.85 15.01
N ASP A 200 2.16 10.97 15.19
CA ASP A 200 1.22 11.36 14.13
C ASP A 200 0.40 12.55 14.61
N PRO A 201 0.66 13.78 14.14
CA PRO A 201 -0.04 14.97 14.55
C PRO A 201 -1.44 15.10 13.94
N PHE A 202 -1.84 14.19 13.06
CA PHE A 202 -3.15 14.12 12.41
C PHE A 202 -3.67 12.68 12.42
N ALA A 203 -3.73 12.08 13.62
CA ALA A 203 -3.84 10.64 13.81
C ALA A 203 -5.14 10.02 13.26
N GLY A 204 -6.23 10.77 13.14
CA GLY A 204 -7.52 10.27 12.70
C GLY A 204 -7.92 9.02 13.46
N SER A 205 -8.24 7.94 12.74
CA SER A 205 -8.55 6.63 13.33
C SER A 205 -7.31 5.83 13.78
N CYS A 206 -6.18 6.48 13.99
CA CYS A 206 -4.91 5.96 14.51
C CYS A 206 -4.32 4.78 13.71
N THR A 207 -4.47 4.74 12.39
CA THR A 207 -3.91 3.64 11.58
C THR A 207 -2.40 3.55 11.72
N THR A 208 -1.70 4.69 11.82
CA THR A 208 -0.27 4.78 12.12
C THR A 208 0.07 4.09 13.45
N GLY A 209 -0.74 4.34 14.48
CA GLY A 209 -0.57 3.74 15.80
C GLY A 209 -0.79 2.23 15.82
N ILE A 210 -1.76 1.74 15.05
CA ILE A 210 -1.99 0.31 14.90
C ILE A 210 -0.80 -0.36 14.21
N ALA A 211 -0.31 0.21 13.10
CA ALA A 211 0.88 -0.28 12.42
C ALA A 211 2.13 -0.27 13.33
N ALA A 212 2.33 0.81 14.08
CA ALA A 212 3.42 0.96 15.03
C ALA A 212 3.38 -0.12 16.13
N ASN A 213 2.22 -0.31 16.77
CA ASN A 213 2.08 -1.26 17.88
C ASN A 213 2.19 -2.72 17.43
N LEU A 214 1.70 -3.08 16.22
CA LEU A 214 1.89 -4.41 15.63
C LEU A 214 3.39 -4.77 15.44
N MET A 215 4.24 -3.79 15.37
CA MET A 215 5.69 -3.96 15.17
C MET A 215 6.52 -3.62 16.44
N GLY A 216 5.91 -3.46 17.60
CA GLY A 216 6.62 -3.14 18.84
C GLY A 216 7.17 -1.70 18.94
N ARG A 217 6.59 -0.75 18.16
CA ARG A 217 6.94 0.68 18.24
C ARG A 217 6.00 1.40 19.19
N ARG A 218 6.50 2.44 19.86
CA ARG A 218 5.69 3.35 20.68
C ARG A 218 4.98 4.35 19.75
N PHE A 219 3.81 4.81 20.18
CA PHE A 219 2.99 5.71 19.38
C PHE A 219 2.46 6.88 20.19
N ILE A 220 2.56 8.07 19.61
CA ILE A 220 1.93 9.31 20.05
C ILE A 220 1.03 9.79 18.91
N GLY A 221 -0.27 9.89 19.15
CA GLY A 221 -1.25 10.37 18.18
C GLY A 221 -1.98 11.59 18.70
N ILE A 222 -2.21 12.57 17.84
CA ILE A 222 -2.95 13.78 18.12
C ILE A 222 -4.09 13.91 17.13
N ASP A 223 -5.30 14.18 17.60
CA ASP A 223 -6.45 14.52 16.75
C ASP A 223 -7.40 15.43 17.50
N MET A 224 -8.09 16.31 16.76
CA MET A 224 -9.11 17.20 17.32
C MET A 224 -10.42 16.47 17.61
N ASN A 225 -10.67 15.34 16.94
CA ASN A 225 -11.92 14.61 17.02
C ASN A 225 -11.77 13.38 17.92
N LYS A 226 -12.41 13.45 19.08
CA LYS A 226 -12.43 12.38 20.07
C LYS A 226 -12.97 11.06 19.53
N ASP A 227 -14.01 11.09 18.69
CA ASP A 227 -14.59 9.85 18.13
C ASP A 227 -13.58 9.09 17.30
N TYR A 228 -12.71 9.79 16.58
CA TYR A 228 -11.64 9.16 15.79
C TYR A 228 -10.59 8.53 16.68
N LEU A 229 -10.21 9.19 17.77
CA LEU A 229 -9.29 8.62 18.77
C LEU A 229 -9.90 7.38 19.44
N ASP A 230 -11.21 7.41 19.73
CA ASP A 230 -11.93 6.26 20.29
C ASP A 230 -11.95 5.07 19.32
N TYR A 231 -12.02 5.30 17.99
CA TYR A 231 -11.83 4.24 17.01
C TYR A 231 -10.43 3.63 17.10
N GLY A 232 -9.42 4.48 17.25
CA GLY A 232 -8.03 4.05 17.46
C GLY A 232 -7.86 3.18 18.70
N ILE A 233 -8.48 3.56 19.81
CA ILE A 233 -8.45 2.80 21.07
C ILE A 233 -9.08 1.41 20.87
N ARG A 234 -10.26 1.34 20.24
CA ARG A 234 -10.93 0.06 19.97
C ARG A 234 -10.08 -0.85 19.09
N ARG A 235 -9.49 -0.31 18.01
CA ARG A 235 -8.56 -1.03 17.14
C ARG A 235 -7.32 -1.53 17.89
N LYS A 236 -6.79 -0.71 18.82
CA LYS A 236 -5.69 -1.14 19.66
C LYS A 236 -6.07 -2.31 20.58
N ILE A 237 -7.26 -2.30 21.17
CA ILE A 237 -7.76 -3.40 21.98
C ILE A 237 -7.85 -4.68 21.14
N GLU A 238 -8.26 -4.59 19.86
CA GLU A 238 -8.30 -5.77 18.97
C GLU A 238 -6.90 -6.39 18.77
N ILE A 239 -5.85 -5.59 18.62
CA ILE A 239 -4.49 -6.11 18.40
C ILE A 239 -3.76 -6.53 19.68
N LEU A 240 -4.33 -6.29 20.87
CA LEU A 240 -3.84 -6.87 22.12
C LEU A 240 -4.17 -8.36 22.25
N ASP A 241 -5.18 -8.82 21.51
CA ASP A 241 -5.48 -10.25 21.35
C ASP A 241 -4.54 -10.83 20.26
N PRO A 242 -3.63 -11.77 20.61
CA PRO A 242 -2.67 -12.32 19.65
C PRO A 242 -3.35 -12.98 18.44
N VAL A 243 -4.48 -13.66 18.63
CA VAL A 243 -5.21 -14.34 17.53
C VAL A 243 -5.76 -13.31 16.55
N LYS A 244 -6.28 -12.19 17.06
CA LYS A 244 -6.78 -11.10 16.20
C LYS A 244 -5.63 -10.37 15.52
N ALA A 245 -4.52 -10.13 16.22
CA ALA A 245 -3.31 -9.54 15.65
C ALA A 245 -2.78 -10.40 14.50
N ASP A 246 -2.62 -11.70 14.70
CA ASP A 246 -2.18 -12.63 13.65
C ASP A 246 -3.12 -12.66 12.45
N LYS A 247 -4.42 -12.59 12.68
CA LYS A 247 -5.42 -12.51 11.60
C LYS A 247 -5.29 -11.20 10.80
N ILE A 248 -4.97 -10.08 11.46
CA ILE A 248 -4.72 -8.80 10.80
C ILE A 248 -3.42 -8.86 9.99
N LEU A 249 -2.34 -9.41 10.58
CA LEU A 249 -1.05 -9.60 9.90
C LEU A 249 -1.18 -10.52 8.69
N SER A 250 -1.92 -11.62 8.80
CA SER A 250 -2.26 -12.52 7.69
C SER A 250 -2.95 -11.76 6.55
N LYS A 251 -3.99 -10.99 6.86
CA LYS A 251 -4.69 -10.17 5.85
C LYS A 251 -3.79 -9.10 5.21
N MET A 252 -2.79 -8.61 5.93
CA MET A 252 -1.79 -7.69 5.36
C MET A 252 -0.77 -8.39 4.48
N SER A 253 -0.41 -9.63 4.78
CA SER A 253 0.49 -10.44 3.95
C SER A 253 -0.19 -10.93 2.66
N GLU A 254 -1.50 -11.11 2.68
CA GLU A 254 -2.31 -11.31 1.49
C GLU A 254 -2.31 -10.03 0.65
N ASN A 255 -1.31 -9.86 -0.21
CA ASN A 255 -1.35 -8.80 -1.21
C ASN A 255 -2.25 -9.28 -2.36
N PRO A 256 -3.49 -8.77 -2.50
CA PRO A 256 -4.40 -9.22 -3.56
C PRO A 256 -3.82 -9.06 -4.97
N GLU A 257 -2.78 -8.24 -5.12
CA GLU A 257 -2.07 -8.06 -6.39
C GLU A 257 -0.91 -9.00 -6.60
N GLU A 258 -0.31 -9.50 -5.53
CA GLU A 258 0.88 -10.34 -5.62
C GLU A 258 0.53 -11.82 -5.79
N VAL A 259 -0.70 -12.20 -5.51
CA VAL A 259 -1.15 -13.59 -5.63
C VAL A 259 -2.17 -13.70 -6.77
N THR A 260 -1.69 -13.56 -8.00
CA THR A 260 -2.47 -14.01 -9.15
C THR A 260 -2.28 -15.51 -9.29
N VAL A 261 -3.31 -16.25 -8.90
CA VAL A 261 -3.35 -17.70 -9.06
C VAL A 261 -4.03 -18.01 -10.38
N MET A 262 -3.34 -18.70 -11.26
CA MET A 262 -3.95 -19.27 -12.44
C MET A 262 -4.51 -20.66 -12.10
N VAL A 263 -5.80 -20.85 -12.31
CA VAL A 263 -6.43 -22.16 -12.18
C VAL A 263 -6.35 -22.87 -13.53
N ASN A 264 -5.62 -23.98 -13.58
CA ASN A 264 -5.50 -24.80 -14.77
C ASN A 264 -6.24 -26.14 -14.57
N HIS A 265 -7.34 -26.30 -15.32
CA HIS A 265 -8.11 -27.55 -15.33
C HIS A 265 -7.42 -28.53 -16.27
N VAL A 266 -6.89 -29.61 -15.72
CA VAL A 266 -6.12 -30.62 -16.45
C VAL A 266 -6.67 -32.03 -16.18
N ASN A 267 -6.51 -32.94 -17.15
CA ASN A 267 -6.76 -34.36 -16.92
C ASN A 267 -5.58 -34.98 -16.16
N LEU A 268 -5.78 -36.21 -15.67
CA LEU A 268 -4.78 -36.92 -14.87
C LEU A 268 -3.43 -37.10 -15.58
N ASP A 269 -3.42 -37.44 -16.89
CA ASP A 269 -2.19 -37.65 -17.65
C ASP A 269 -1.40 -36.35 -17.78
N LEU A 270 -2.09 -35.24 -18.06
CA LEU A 270 -1.47 -33.94 -18.16
C LEU A 270 -0.96 -33.44 -16.81
N ARG A 271 -1.73 -33.67 -15.74
CA ARG A 271 -1.32 -33.34 -14.38
C ARG A 271 -0.01 -34.05 -14.03
N LYS A 272 0.07 -35.34 -14.26
CA LYS A 272 1.28 -36.13 -14.03
C LYS A 272 2.47 -35.55 -14.79
N LYS A 273 2.33 -35.28 -16.09
CA LYS A 273 3.38 -34.66 -16.91
C LYS A 273 3.83 -33.30 -16.39
N ILE A 274 2.90 -32.44 -15.98
CA ILE A 274 3.23 -31.14 -15.44
C ILE A 274 4.03 -31.29 -14.15
N ILE A 275 3.65 -32.23 -13.28
CA ILE A 275 4.36 -32.50 -12.02
C ILE A 275 5.78 -33.06 -12.31
N ASP A 276 5.89 -34.04 -13.18
CA ASP A 276 7.15 -34.72 -13.50
C ASP A 276 8.15 -33.77 -14.19
N THR A 277 7.68 -32.90 -15.06
CA THR A 277 8.53 -31.97 -15.82
C THR A 277 8.75 -30.63 -15.12
N GLY A 278 7.88 -30.24 -14.18
CA GLY A 278 7.85 -28.93 -13.61
C GLY A 278 7.44 -27.82 -14.60
N ILE A 279 6.86 -28.20 -15.73
CA ILE A 279 6.51 -27.30 -16.84
C ILE A 279 4.99 -27.27 -17.00
N CYS A 280 4.38 -26.14 -16.73
CA CYS A 280 2.97 -25.89 -17.03
C CYS A 280 2.85 -25.22 -18.39
N TYR A 281 2.06 -25.79 -19.27
CA TYR A 281 1.73 -25.14 -20.52
C TYR A 281 0.29 -24.60 -20.52
N LEU A 282 0.12 -23.51 -21.23
CA LEU A 282 -1.15 -22.83 -21.38
C LEU A 282 -1.51 -22.71 -22.83
N ARG A 283 -2.79 -22.81 -23.10
CA ARG A 283 -3.31 -22.51 -24.40
C ARG A 283 -3.38 -20.99 -24.55
N ALA A 284 -2.55 -20.42 -25.43
CA ALA A 284 -2.59 -19.02 -25.79
C ALA A 284 -3.13 -18.90 -27.24
N GLY A 285 -4.12 -18.04 -27.44
CA GLY A 285 -4.70 -17.75 -28.75
C GLY A 285 -6.21 -17.95 -28.83
N ASP A 286 -6.84 -17.19 -29.73
CA ASP A 286 -8.25 -17.33 -30.05
C ASP A 286 -8.48 -18.40 -31.15
N SER A 287 -9.75 -18.66 -31.50
CA SER A 287 -10.14 -19.59 -32.56
C SER A 287 -9.66 -19.17 -33.95
N LYS A 288 -9.19 -17.93 -34.12
CA LYS A 288 -8.71 -17.35 -35.38
C LYS A 288 -7.18 -17.35 -35.50
N GLY A 289 -6.45 -17.85 -34.47
CA GLY A 289 -5.00 -18.01 -34.49
C GLY A 289 -4.21 -16.78 -34.05
N SER A 290 -4.85 -15.72 -33.54
CA SER A 290 -4.13 -14.60 -32.93
C SER A 290 -3.64 -14.97 -31.54
N LEU A 291 -2.41 -14.53 -31.21
CA LEU A 291 -1.83 -14.63 -29.87
C LEU A 291 -2.59 -13.69 -28.92
N CYS A 292 -3.59 -14.22 -28.23
CA CYS A 292 -4.30 -13.50 -27.21
C CYS A 292 -3.93 -14.10 -25.85
N VAL A 293 -3.06 -13.41 -25.14
CA VAL A 293 -2.76 -13.74 -23.74
C VAL A 293 -3.77 -13.02 -22.87
N THR A 294 -4.41 -13.73 -21.96
CA THR A 294 -5.36 -13.12 -21.01
C THR A 294 -4.67 -11.96 -20.28
N PRO A 295 -5.25 -10.74 -20.26
CA PRO A 295 -4.69 -9.63 -19.52
C PRO A 295 -4.46 -9.99 -18.05
N GLY A 296 -3.28 -9.66 -17.51
CA GLY A 296 -2.89 -10.02 -16.14
C GLY A 296 -2.08 -11.29 -16.03
N PHE A 297 -1.83 -11.99 -17.14
CA PHE A 297 -1.00 -13.19 -17.16
C PHE A 297 0.44 -12.92 -16.66
N GLU A 298 0.99 -11.76 -16.93
CA GLU A 298 2.27 -11.28 -16.44
C GLU A 298 2.35 -11.18 -14.90
N ARG A 299 1.20 -11.20 -14.23
CA ARG A 299 1.09 -11.12 -12.76
C ARG A 299 0.99 -12.48 -12.10
N VAL A 300 0.83 -13.56 -12.88
CA VAL A 300 0.66 -14.92 -12.33
C VAL A 300 1.92 -15.32 -11.57
N GLN A 301 1.73 -15.71 -10.32
CA GLN A 301 2.80 -16.19 -9.44
C GLN A 301 2.64 -17.66 -9.08
N TYR A 302 1.40 -18.12 -9.07
CA TYR A 302 1.01 -19.46 -8.67
C TYR A 302 0.12 -20.09 -9.74
N VAL A 303 0.25 -21.40 -9.87
CA VAL A 303 -0.63 -22.23 -10.70
C VAL A 303 -1.30 -23.24 -9.80
N LEU A 304 -2.62 -23.26 -9.79
CA LEU A 304 -3.42 -24.29 -9.15
C LEU A 304 -3.80 -25.31 -10.20
N LEU A 305 -3.31 -26.55 -10.08
CA LEU A 305 -3.76 -27.65 -10.92
C LEU A 305 -5.00 -28.27 -10.31
N HIS A 306 -6.09 -28.22 -11.05
CA HIS A 306 -7.37 -28.84 -10.70
C HIS A 306 -7.66 -30.00 -11.65
N THR A 307 -8.01 -31.15 -11.08
CA THR A 307 -8.48 -32.34 -11.80
C THR A 307 -9.71 -32.87 -11.11
N ASN A 308 -10.76 -33.17 -11.85
CA ASN A 308 -11.99 -33.69 -11.25
C ASN A 308 -11.73 -34.98 -10.48
N GLY A 309 -12.16 -35.05 -9.23
CA GLY A 309 -11.98 -36.19 -8.34
C GLY A 309 -10.62 -36.26 -7.62
N GLU A 310 -9.75 -35.26 -7.81
CA GLU A 310 -8.45 -35.20 -7.17
C GLU A 310 -8.28 -33.92 -6.34
N ASP A 311 -7.40 -33.94 -5.35
CA ASP A 311 -7.04 -32.76 -4.58
C ASP A 311 -6.34 -31.74 -5.45
N CYS A 312 -6.64 -30.47 -5.23
CA CYS A 312 -5.97 -29.38 -5.91
C CYS A 312 -4.51 -29.26 -5.43
N GLN A 313 -3.58 -29.05 -6.37
CA GLN A 313 -2.18 -28.80 -6.05
C GLN A 313 -1.76 -27.40 -6.47
N LEU A 314 -1.11 -26.67 -5.55
CA LEU A 314 -0.62 -25.32 -5.78
C LEU A 314 0.88 -25.32 -6.04
N PHE A 315 1.28 -24.68 -7.11
CA PHE A 315 2.68 -24.53 -7.51
C PHE A 315 3.07 -23.06 -7.60
N ARG A 316 4.26 -22.74 -7.15
CA ARG A 316 4.85 -21.40 -7.35
C ARG A 316 5.65 -21.37 -8.65
N LEU A 317 5.48 -20.32 -9.45
CA LEU A 317 6.30 -20.13 -10.65
C LEU A 317 7.73 -19.73 -10.26
N LYS A 318 8.74 -20.37 -10.86
CA LYS A 318 10.14 -20.01 -10.63
C LYS A 318 10.50 -18.65 -11.21
N ASN A 319 9.93 -18.32 -12.37
CA ASN A 319 10.20 -17.09 -13.09
C ASN A 319 8.89 -16.30 -13.24
N LYS A 320 8.76 -15.22 -12.48
CA LYS A 320 7.59 -14.35 -12.51
C LYS A 320 7.46 -13.69 -13.89
N GLY A 321 6.28 -13.81 -14.50
CA GLY A 321 5.94 -13.04 -15.71
C GLY A 321 6.64 -13.45 -17.01
N THR A 322 7.45 -14.50 -17.04
CA THR A 322 8.07 -15.00 -18.27
C THR A 322 7.41 -16.27 -18.75
N PHE A 323 6.93 -16.27 -19.97
CA PHE A 323 6.55 -17.50 -20.68
C PHE A 323 7.36 -17.60 -21.96
N GLN A 324 7.69 -18.82 -22.36
CA GLN A 324 8.31 -19.11 -23.64
C GLN A 324 7.24 -19.63 -24.57
N ILE A 325 7.22 -19.13 -25.79
CA ILE A 325 6.38 -19.66 -26.87
C ILE A 325 7.12 -20.86 -27.46
N TRP A 326 6.54 -22.04 -27.34
CA TRP A 326 7.15 -23.26 -27.86
C TRP A 326 6.50 -23.67 -29.17
N THR A 327 7.35 -24.11 -30.10
CA THR A 327 6.91 -24.75 -31.34
C THR A 327 6.36 -26.15 -31.05
N LYS A 328 5.62 -26.72 -32.02
CA LYS A 328 5.13 -28.10 -31.92
C LYS A 328 6.26 -29.09 -31.68
N GLU A 329 7.39 -28.92 -32.36
CA GLU A 329 8.58 -29.77 -32.23
C GLU A 329 9.19 -29.71 -30.81
N THR A 330 9.24 -28.52 -30.23
CA THR A 330 9.70 -28.34 -28.85
C THR A 330 8.79 -29.05 -27.86
N LEU A 331 7.48 -28.98 -28.06
CA LEU A 331 6.50 -29.66 -27.23
C LEU A 331 6.58 -31.18 -27.32
N GLU A 332 6.72 -31.71 -28.52
CA GLU A 332 6.91 -33.14 -28.76
C GLU A 332 8.20 -33.67 -28.11
N LYS A 333 9.28 -32.88 -28.11
CA LYS A 333 10.54 -33.21 -27.42
C LYS A 333 10.36 -33.39 -25.91
N TYR A 334 9.42 -32.67 -25.29
CA TYR A 334 9.08 -32.80 -23.88
C TYR A 334 7.87 -33.73 -23.64
N GLY A 335 7.42 -34.48 -24.63
CA GLY A 335 6.39 -35.51 -24.53
C GLY A 335 4.95 -34.99 -24.56
N PHE A 336 4.72 -33.76 -24.98
CA PHE A 336 3.37 -33.16 -25.09
C PHE A 336 2.81 -33.43 -26.51
N THR A 337 2.36 -34.64 -26.76
CA THR A 337 1.97 -35.11 -28.11
C THR A 337 0.53 -34.81 -28.53
N GLN A 338 -0.35 -34.44 -27.65
CA GLN A 338 -1.78 -34.20 -27.93
C GLN A 338 -2.17 -32.74 -28.11
N CYS A 339 -1.29 -31.89 -28.56
CA CYS A 339 -1.59 -30.49 -28.77
C CYS A 339 -2.13 -30.22 -30.16
N CYS A 340 -3.27 -29.55 -30.25
CA CYS A 340 -3.87 -29.11 -31.51
C CYS A 340 -2.85 -28.35 -32.37
N PRO A 341 -2.68 -28.70 -33.64
CA PRO A 341 -1.55 -28.28 -34.49
C PRO A 341 -1.50 -26.81 -34.88
N LYS A 342 -2.40 -25.95 -34.38
CA LYS A 342 -2.50 -24.53 -34.78
C LYS A 342 -2.44 -23.52 -33.65
N ARG A 343 -1.91 -23.85 -32.46
CA ARG A 343 -1.92 -22.93 -31.33
C ARG A 343 -0.60 -22.89 -30.59
N PHE A 344 -0.16 -21.66 -30.29
CA PHE A 344 1.05 -21.41 -29.51
C PHE A 344 0.81 -21.75 -28.04
N ILE A 345 1.83 -22.27 -27.40
CA ILE A 345 1.78 -22.71 -25.99
C ILE A 345 2.87 -21.99 -25.24
N GLY A 346 2.45 -21.30 -24.18
CA GLY A 346 3.37 -20.71 -23.22
C GLY A 346 3.78 -21.74 -22.17
N THR A 347 5.04 -21.77 -21.80
CA THR A 347 5.56 -22.65 -20.75
C THR A 347 6.03 -21.86 -19.55
N MET A 348 5.77 -22.39 -18.38
CA MET A 348 6.17 -21.81 -17.10
C MET A 348 6.88 -22.87 -16.26
N ASN A 349 8.03 -22.51 -15.69
CA ASN A 349 8.72 -23.35 -14.74
C ASN A 349 8.09 -23.23 -13.36
N MET A 350 7.77 -24.36 -12.74
CA MET A 350 7.08 -24.44 -11.46
C MET A 350 7.91 -25.13 -10.38
N ARG A 351 7.59 -24.83 -9.12
CA ARG A 351 8.06 -25.52 -7.92
C ARG A 351 6.86 -25.82 -7.04
N LEU A 352 6.75 -27.07 -6.57
CA LEU A 352 5.74 -27.47 -5.60
C LEU A 352 5.97 -26.68 -4.30
N LEU A 353 4.89 -26.20 -3.70
CA LEU A 353 4.89 -25.54 -2.39
C LEU A 353 4.73 -26.54 -1.27
#